data_111c4251a28854293b0c4ef854c44a67
#
_entry.id   111c4251a28854293b0c4ef854c44a67
#
_cell.length_a   1.000
_cell.length_b   1.000
_cell.length_c   1.000
_cell.angle_alpha   90.00
_cell.angle_beta   90.00
_cell.angle_gamma   90.00
#
_symmetry.space_group_name_H-M   'P 1'
#
loop_
_entity.id
_entity.type
_entity.pdbx_description
1 polymer ?
#
loop_
_entity_poly.entity_id
_entity_poly.type
_entity_poly.pdbx_seq_one_letter_code
_entity_poly.pdbx_strand_id
1 'polypeptide(L)'
;MKKRFEGTKSYVATEDLKVAVNAAVGLERPLLIKGEPGTGKTVLAEEIAKALGAPLIQWHIKSTTKAQQGLYEYDAVARLRDSQLGDQRVHEISNYIVKGKLWEAFDSPVRPVLLIDEIDKADIEFPNDLLLELDRMEFHVYETKETIRAAMRPVVVITSNNEKELPDAFLRRCFFHYIKFP
;
A
#
# COMPACT_ATOMS: atom_id res chain seq x y z
N MET A 1 23.68 0.10 -10.81
CA MET A 1 22.76 0.73 -11.79
C MET A 1 21.36 0.73 -11.21
N LYS A 2 20.69 1.89 -11.15
CA LYS A 2 19.27 1.92 -10.78
C LYS A 2 18.45 1.22 -11.85
N LYS A 3 17.74 0.15 -11.48
CA LYS A 3 16.84 -0.56 -12.40
C LYS A 3 15.74 0.38 -12.87
N ARG A 4 15.50 0.47 -14.17
CA ARG A 4 14.42 1.25 -14.78
C ARG A 4 13.33 0.33 -15.26
N PHE A 5 12.09 0.80 -15.21
CA PHE A 5 10.94 0.13 -15.80
C PHE A 5 10.90 0.45 -17.32
N GLU A 6 10.99 -0.57 -18.15
CA GLU A 6 10.95 -0.48 -19.61
C GLU A 6 9.77 -1.28 -20.21
N GLY A 7 8.91 -1.81 -19.34
CA GLY A 7 7.94 -2.84 -19.70
C GLY A 7 8.57 -4.23 -19.59
N THR A 8 7.80 -5.24 -19.94
CA THR A 8 8.23 -6.64 -19.95
C THR A 8 7.79 -7.32 -21.25
N LYS A 9 8.22 -8.56 -21.46
CA LYS A 9 7.77 -9.36 -22.62
C LYS A 9 6.27 -9.61 -22.61
N SER A 10 5.66 -9.62 -21.43
CA SER A 10 4.24 -9.85 -21.20
C SER A 10 3.42 -8.58 -21.04
N TYR A 11 4.05 -7.42 -20.89
CA TYR A 11 3.39 -6.14 -20.68
C TYR A 11 4.06 -5.02 -21.48
N VAL A 12 3.37 -4.58 -22.52
CA VAL A 12 3.85 -3.47 -23.38
C VAL A 12 3.50 -2.15 -22.71
N ALA A 13 4.52 -1.44 -22.21
CA ALA A 13 4.37 -0.12 -21.60
C ALA A 13 4.53 0.99 -22.64
N THR A 14 3.61 1.95 -22.63
CA THR A 14 3.77 3.20 -23.40
C THR A 14 4.88 4.06 -22.82
N GLU A 15 5.45 4.96 -23.61
CA GLU A 15 6.50 5.86 -23.13
C GLU A 15 6.03 6.72 -21.96
N ASP A 16 4.80 7.26 -22.00
CA ASP A 16 4.22 8.04 -20.91
C ASP A 16 4.11 7.23 -19.61
N LEU A 17 3.75 5.96 -19.70
CA LEU A 17 3.69 5.06 -18.56
C LEU A 17 5.08 4.80 -17.97
N LYS A 18 6.08 4.54 -18.82
CA LYS A 18 7.48 4.35 -18.37
C LYS A 18 7.99 5.58 -17.64
N VAL A 19 7.72 6.77 -18.17
CA VAL A 19 8.09 8.04 -17.54
C VAL A 19 7.42 8.19 -16.18
N ALA A 20 6.11 7.96 -16.09
CA ALA A 20 5.36 8.07 -14.84
C ALA A 20 5.87 7.09 -13.77
N VAL A 21 6.09 5.83 -14.13
CA VAL A 21 6.63 4.80 -13.23
C VAL A 21 8.02 5.18 -12.73
N ASN A 22 8.93 5.52 -13.64
CA ASN A 22 10.32 5.81 -13.28
C ASN A 22 10.44 7.11 -12.47
N ALA A 23 9.59 8.11 -12.72
CA ALA A 23 9.52 9.32 -11.92
C ALA A 23 9.02 9.02 -10.50
N ALA A 24 7.94 8.24 -10.36
CA ALA A 24 7.40 7.87 -9.06
C ALA A 24 8.42 7.09 -8.23
N VAL A 25 9.10 6.10 -8.83
CA VAL A 25 10.14 5.31 -8.17
C VAL A 25 11.34 6.16 -7.78
N GLY A 26 11.80 7.04 -8.68
CA GLY A 26 13.00 7.87 -8.48
C GLY A 26 12.79 8.99 -7.48
N LEU A 27 11.61 9.60 -7.45
CA LEU A 27 11.24 10.70 -6.56
C LEU A 27 10.52 10.22 -5.29
N GLU A 28 10.37 8.91 -5.12
CA GLU A 28 9.78 8.30 -3.93
C GLU A 28 8.37 8.81 -3.61
N ARG A 29 7.56 8.98 -4.65
CA ARG A 29 6.16 9.41 -4.54
C ARG A 29 5.23 8.29 -5.01
N PRO A 30 4.00 8.20 -4.45
CA PRO A 30 3.02 7.24 -4.91
C PRO A 30 2.68 7.41 -6.39
N LEU A 31 2.47 6.31 -7.09
CA LEU A 31 1.97 6.26 -8.46
C LEU A 31 0.50 5.88 -8.43
N LEU A 32 -0.38 6.78 -8.84
CA LEU A 32 -1.80 6.54 -8.98
C LEU A 32 -2.14 6.17 -10.42
N ILE A 33 -2.62 4.94 -10.60
CA ILE A 33 -3.08 4.42 -11.89
C ILE A 33 -4.60 4.45 -11.91
N LYS A 34 -5.15 5.26 -12.80
CA LYS A 34 -6.60 5.29 -13.05
C LYS A 34 -6.94 4.61 -14.38
N GLY A 35 -8.14 4.07 -14.47
CA GLY A 35 -8.68 3.47 -15.69
C GLY A 35 -9.91 2.66 -15.39
N GLU A 36 -10.62 2.27 -16.44
CA GLU A 36 -11.79 1.41 -16.31
C GLU A 36 -11.42 0.01 -15.79
N PRO A 37 -12.37 -0.72 -15.20
CA PRO A 37 -12.17 -2.11 -14.81
C PRO A 37 -11.65 -2.95 -15.97
N GLY A 38 -10.71 -3.85 -15.71
CA GLY A 38 -10.18 -4.75 -16.74
C GLY A 38 -9.08 -4.16 -17.64
N THR A 39 -8.59 -2.94 -17.36
CA THR A 39 -7.50 -2.30 -18.14
C THR A 39 -6.09 -2.76 -17.76
N GLY A 40 -5.96 -3.73 -16.84
CA GLY A 40 -4.66 -4.29 -16.47
C GLY A 40 -3.87 -3.49 -15.43
N LYS A 41 -4.54 -2.66 -14.62
CA LYS A 41 -3.90 -1.85 -13.56
C LYS A 41 -3.16 -2.69 -12.53
N THR A 42 -3.76 -3.77 -12.06
CA THR A 42 -3.13 -4.69 -11.09
C THR A 42 -1.95 -5.42 -11.70
N VAL A 43 -2.08 -5.87 -12.95
CA VAL A 43 -0.99 -6.50 -13.71
C VAL A 43 0.21 -5.56 -13.85
N LEU A 44 -0.04 -4.26 -14.03
CA LEU A 44 1.04 -3.27 -14.09
C LEU A 44 1.88 -3.25 -12.81
N ALA A 45 1.25 -3.32 -11.63
CA ALA A 45 1.98 -3.36 -10.37
C ALA A 45 2.86 -4.62 -10.25
N GLU A 46 2.35 -5.77 -10.71
CA GLU A 46 3.14 -7.01 -10.78
C GLU A 46 4.35 -6.87 -11.71
N GLU A 47 4.16 -6.25 -12.87
CA GLU A 47 5.24 -6.04 -13.84
C GLU A 47 6.28 -5.02 -13.36
N ILE A 48 5.86 -3.99 -12.62
CA ILE A 48 6.78 -3.05 -11.95
C ILE A 48 7.63 -3.82 -10.91
N ALA A 49 7.01 -4.63 -10.08
CA ALA A 49 7.72 -5.43 -9.08
C ALA A 49 8.74 -6.38 -9.71
N LYS A 50 8.36 -7.08 -10.79
CA LYS A 50 9.28 -7.95 -11.56
C LYS A 50 10.46 -7.16 -12.15
N ALA A 51 10.19 -6.02 -12.78
CA ALA A 51 11.23 -5.18 -13.39
C ALA A 51 12.23 -4.66 -12.37
N LEU A 52 11.76 -4.31 -11.18
CA LEU A 52 12.61 -3.84 -10.09
C LEU A 52 13.27 -5.00 -9.31
N GLY A 53 12.84 -6.24 -9.52
CA GLY A 53 13.26 -7.40 -8.74
C GLY A 53 12.86 -7.26 -7.27
N ALA A 54 11.69 -6.68 -7.02
CA ALA A 54 11.16 -6.36 -5.71
C ALA A 54 10.02 -7.30 -5.34
N PRO A 55 9.83 -7.63 -4.04
CA PRO A 55 8.63 -8.33 -3.60
C PRO A 55 7.40 -7.43 -3.77
N LEU A 56 6.27 -8.04 -4.12
CA LEU A 56 4.98 -7.38 -4.24
C LEU A 56 4.13 -7.69 -3.00
N ILE A 57 3.66 -6.64 -2.34
CA ILE A 57 2.70 -6.73 -1.25
C ILE A 57 1.40 -6.09 -1.74
N GLN A 58 0.31 -6.84 -1.73
CA GLN A 58 -0.99 -6.39 -2.23
C GLN A 58 -1.96 -6.14 -1.09
N TRP A 59 -2.61 -4.99 -1.13
CA TRP A 59 -3.70 -4.63 -0.26
C TRP A 59 -4.96 -4.32 -1.07
N HIS A 60 -5.89 -5.28 -1.10
CA HIS A 60 -7.18 -5.11 -1.76
C HIS A 60 -8.14 -4.33 -0.87
N ILE A 61 -8.57 -3.17 -1.37
CA ILE A 61 -9.49 -2.29 -0.66
C ILE A 61 -10.93 -2.73 -0.93
N LYS A 62 -11.72 -2.77 0.12
CA LYS A 62 -13.15 -3.06 0.10
C LYS A 62 -13.92 -1.85 0.65
N SER A 63 -15.24 -1.81 0.44
CA SER A 63 -16.09 -0.76 1.00
C SER A 63 -16.03 -0.64 2.52
N THR A 64 -15.71 -1.73 3.21
CA THR A 64 -15.58 -1.81 4.67
C THR A 64 -14.14 -1.58 5.15
N THR A 65 -13.17 -1.44 4.26
CA THR A 65 -11.76 -1.28 4.64
C THR A 65 -11.52 0.08 5.28
N LYS A 66 -10.83 0.08 6.43
CA LYS A 66 -10.38 1.29 7.13
C LYS A 66 -8.86 1.41 7.04
N ALA A 67 -8.37 2.65 7.04
CA ALA A 67 -6.93 2.94 6.96
C ALA A 67 -6.13 2.26 8.08
N GLN A 68 -6.67 2.21 9.30
CA GLN A 68 -6.07 1.56 10.45
C GLN A 68 -5.73 0.07 10.19
N GLN A 69 -6.55 -0.63 9.40
CA GLN A 69 -6.33 -2.04 9.06
C GLN A 69 -5.06 -2.26 8.22
N GLY A 70 -4.62 -1.25 7.48
CA GLY A 70 -3.34 -1.29 6.78
C GLY A 70 -2.14 -1.17 7.71
N LEU A 71 -2.32 -0.55 8.87
CA LEU A 71 -1.30 -0.41 9.89
C LEU A 71 -1.27 -1.67 10.76
N TYR A 72 -2.23 -1.83 11.63
CA TYR A 72 -2.41 -3.01 12.49
C TYR A 72 -3.82 -3.04 13.09
N GLU A 73 -4.19 -4.19 13.60
CA GLU A 73 -5.39 -4.37 14.42
C GLU A 73 -4.99 -4.98 15.77
N TYR A 74 -5.63 -4.53 16.85
CA TYR A 74 -5.45 -5.08 18.18
C TYR A 74 -6.66 -5.94 18.56
N ASP A 75 -6.43 -7.25 18.79
CA ASP A 75 -7.47 -8.19 19.17
C ASP A 75 -7.67 -8.21 20.70
N ALA A 76 -8.34 -7.16 21.19
CA ALA A 76 -8.66 -7.02 22.60
C ALA A 76 -9.59 -8.13 23.11
N VAL A 77 -10.47 -8.64 22.25
CA VAL A 77 -11.42 -9.71 22.58
C VAL A 77 -10.71 -11.03 22.83
N ALA A 78 -9.78 -11.40 21.93
CA ALA A 78 -8.97 -12.59 22.15
C ALA A 78 -8.15 -12.48 23.43
N ARG A 79 -7.55 -11.32 23.69
CA ARG A 79 -6.77 -11.09 24.91
C ARG A 79 -7.62 -11.22 26.17
N LEU A 80 -8.82 -10.65 26.17
CA LEU A 80 -9.75 -10.76 27.30
C LEU A 80 -10.14 -12.22 27.56
N ARG A 81 -10.50 -12.96 26.52
CA ARG A 81 -10.82 -14.39 26.60
C ARG A 81 -9.67 -15.19 27.19
N ASP A 82 -8.45 -15.00 26.65
CA ASP A 82 -7.26 -15.72 27.10
C ASP A 82 -6.90 -15.37 28.54
N SER A 83 -7.15 -14.12 28.98
CA SER A 83 -7.00 -13.70 30.37
C SER A 83 -7.96 -14.46 31.31
N GLN A 84 -9.21 -14.64 30.89
CA GLN A 84 -10.21 -15.39 31.67
C GLN A 84 -9.87 -16.88 31.76
N LEU A 85 -9.17 -17.42 30.75
CA LEU A 85 -8.73 -18.81 30.73
C LEU A 85 -7.37 -19.03 31.43
N GLY A 86 -6.73 -17.98 31.92
CA GLY A 86 -5.41 -18.05 32.55
C GLY A 86 -4.25 -18.34 31.59
N ASP A 87 -4.43 -18.04 30.30
CA ASP A 87 -3.39 -18.28 29.29
C ASP A 87 -2.22 -17.28 29.46
N GLN A 88 -1.01 -17.81 29.53
CA GLN A 88 0.21 -17.01 29.74
C GLN A 88 0.50 -16.03 28.60
N ARG A 89 -0.03 -16.24 27.39
CA ARG A 89 0.13 -15.34 26.24
C ARG A 89 -0.36 -13.91 26.49
N VAL A 90 -1.27 -13.72 27.47
CA VAL A 90 -1.81 -12.41 27.85
C VAL A 90 -0.75 -11.44 28.35
N HIS A 91 0.38 -11.95 28.84
CA HIS A 91 1.47 -11.13 29.36
C HIS A 91 2.29 -10.45 28.26
N GLU A 92 2.23 -10.98 27.02
CA GLU A 92 2.88 -10.41 25.88
C GLU A 92 1.83 -9.83 24.91
N ILE A 93 1.71 -8.50 24.92
CA ILE A 93 0.66 -7.78 24.17
C ILE A 93 0.80 -7.95 22.65
N SER A 94 2.01 -8.16 22.17
CA SER A 94 2.32 -8.39 20.75
C SER A 94 1.62 -9.62 20.17
N ASN A 95 1.26 -10.61 21.02
CA ASN A 95 0.49 -11.78 20.61
C ASN A 95 -0.91 -11.44 20.08
N TYR A 96 -1.41 -10.23 20.37
CA TYR A 96 -2.75 -9.76 20.01
C TYR A 96 -2.71 -8.63 18.98
N ILE A 97 -1.54 -8.34 18.42
CA ILE A 97 -1.35 -7.38 17.33
C ILE A 97 -1.31 -8.13 16.00
N VAL A 98 -2.23 -7.79 15.11
CA VAL A 98 -2.28 -8.30 13.73
C VAL A 98 -1.73 -7.22 12.80
N LYS A 99 -0.59 -7.50 12.16
CA LYS A 99 0.07 -6.55 11.24
C LYS A 99 -0.75 -6.38 9.96
N GLY A 100 -0.94 -5.13 9.54
CA GLY A 100 -1.52 -4.79 8.26
C GLY A 100 -0.48 -4.76 7.12
N LYS A 101 -0.95 -4.47 5.91
CA LYS A 101 -0.11 -4.50 4.70
C LYS A 101 0.94 -3.38 4.66
N LEU A 102 0.67 -2.21 5.26
CA LEU A 102 1.69 -1.18 5.42
C LEU A 102 2.80 -1.64 6.36
N TRP A 103 2.45 -2.25 7.49
CA TRP A 103 3.45 -2.79 8.40
C TRP A 103 4.32 -3.85 7.71
N GLU A 104 3.71 -4.79 6.99
CA GLU A 104 4.46 -5.79 6.22
C GLU A 104 5.45 -5.12 5.25
N ALA A 105 5.01 -4.06 4.56
CA ALA A 105 5.87 -3.32 3.64
C ALA A 105 7.01 -2.58 4.37
N PHE A 106 6.75 -2.04 5.56
CA PHE A 106 7.76 -1.34 6.35
C PHE A 106 8.80 -2.29 6.95
N ASP A 107 8.39 -3.51 7.30
CA ASP A 107 9.29 -4.54 7.81
C ASP A 107 10.16 -5.20 6.72
N SER A 108 9.87 -4.96 5.44
CA SER A 108 10.60 -5.62 4.36
C SER A 108 12.09 -5.24 4.38
N PRO A 109 13.01 -6.23 4.38
CA PRO A 109 14.44 -5.99 4.38
C PRO A 109 14.96 -5.47 3.02
N VAL A 110 14.15 -5.58 1.98
CA VAL A 110 14.41 -5.05 0.65
C VAL A 110 13.28 -4.11 0.26
N ARG A 111 13.55 -3.17 -0.64
CA ARG A 111 12.53 -2.21 -1.09
C ARG A 111 11.37 -2.92 -1.78
N PRO A 112 10.18 -3.02 -1.17
CA PRO A 112 9.03 -3.70 -1.77
C PRO A 112 8.25 -2.77 -2.69
N VAL A 113 7.40 -3.35 -3.52
CA VAL A 113 6.27 -2.66 -4.16
C VAL A 113 5.03 -2.93 -3.34
N LEU A 114 4.40 -1.88 -2.83
CA LEU A 114 3.11 -1.95 -2.13
C LEU A 114 2.01 -1.52 -3.10
N LEU A 115 1.12 -2.44 -3.43
CA LEU A 115 -0.07 -2.17 -4.23
C LEU A 115 -1.28 -1.93 -3.32
N ILE A 116 -1.83 -0.72 -3.37
CA ILE A 116 -3.12 -0.39 -2.77
C ILE A 116 -4.15 -0.43 -3.90
N ASP A 117 -4.89 -1.53 -3.97
CA ASP A 117 -5.74 -1.86 -5.11
C ASP A 117 -7.17 -1.40 -4.89
N GLU A 118 -7.70 -0.68 -5.88
CA GLU A 118 -9.08 -0.17 -5.91
C GLU A 118 -9.42 0.77 -4.73
N ILE A 119 -8.58 1.79 -4.51
CA ILE A 119 -8.69 2.71 -3.37
C ILE A 119 -10.05 3.42 -3.28
N ASP A 120 -10.70 3.64 -4.41
CA ASP A 120 -12.00 4.32 -4.53
C ASP A 120 -13.19 3.45 -4.08
N LYS A 121 -12.99 2.17 -3.73
CA LYS A 121 -14.03 1.34 -3.11
C LYS A 121 -14.31 1.69 -1.65
N ALA A 122 -13.31 2.18 -0.91
CA ALA A 122 -13.46 2.58 0.48
C ALA A 122 -14.25 3.89 0.64
N ASP A 123 -14.49 4.27 1.88
CA ASP A 123 -15.09 5.57 2.20
C ASP A 123 -14.22 6.72 1.67
N ILE A 124 -14.85 7.88 1.45
CA ILE A 124 -14.19 9.08 0.92
C ILE A 124 -13.02 9.57 1.79
N GLU A 125 -13.08 9.31 3.09
CA GLU A 125 -12.03 9.71 4.04
C GLU A 125 -10.80 8.79 4.01
N PHE A 126 -10.95 7.56 3.52
CA PHE A 126 -9.89 6.55 3.54
C PHE A 126 -8.56 7.03 2.93
N PRO A 127 -8.51 7.67 1.74
CA PRO A 127 -7.24 8.14 1.18
C PRO A 127 -6.57 9.19 2.06
N ASN A 128 -7.34 10.12 2.64
CA ASN A 128 -6.80 11.15 3.54
C ASN A 128 -6.28 10.55 4.84
N ASP A 129 -6.92 9.51 5.36
CA ASP A 129 -6.50 8.82 6.58
C ASP A 129 -5.16 8.09 6.44
N LEU A 130 -4.73 7.83 5.20
CA LEU A 130 -3.41 7.21 4.91
C LEU A 130 -2.31 8.23 4.59
N LEU A 131 -2.64 9.50 4.39
CA LEU A 131 -1.67 10.48 3.89
C LEU A 131 -0.44 10.63 4.77
N LEU A 132 -0.63 10.67 6.07
CA LEU A 132 0.45 10.89 7.04
C LEU A 132 1.46 9.73 7.00
N GLU A 133 0.95 8.51 7.02
CA GLU A 133 1.77 7.29 7.02
C GLU A 133 2.49 7.12 5.68
N LEU A 134 1.84 7.44 4.56
CA LEU A 134 2.46 7.39 3.23
C LEU A 134 3.51 8.49 3.03
N ASP A 135 3.33 9.65 3.65
CA ASP A 135 4.31 10.74 3.58
C ASP A 135 5.54 10.44 4.47
N ARG A 136 5.29 10.04 5.72
CA ARG A 136 6.34 9.83 6.72
C ARG A 136 6.95 8.44 6.71
N MET A 137 6.25 7.45 6.15
CA MET A 137 6.61 6.05 6.17
C MET A 137 6.89 5.54 7.59
N GLU A 138 6.05 5.97 8.52
CA GLU A 138 6.06 5.54 9.92
C GLU A 138 4.66 5.64 10.53
N PHE A 139 4.43 4.88 11.58
CA PHE A 139 3.24 4.98 12.42
C PHE A 139 3.54 4.50 13.85
N HIS A 140 2.69 4.88 14.80
CA HIS A 140 2.84 4.51 16.19
C HIS A 140 1.86 3.41 16.58
N VAL A 141 2.34 2.40 17.31
CA VAL A 141 1.54 1.33 17.90
C VAL A 141 1.29 1.66 19.36
N TYR A 142 0.08 2.06 19.69
CA TYR A 142 -0.27 2.57 21.01
C TYR A 142 -0.14 1.52 22.10
N GLU A 143 -0.50 0.27 21.80
CA GLU A 143 -0.52 -0.84 22.75
C GLU A 143 0.91 -1.25 23.17
N THR A 144 1.85 -1.25 22.25
CA THR A 144 3.26 -1.57 22.53
C THR A 144 4.14 -0.35 22.76
N LYS A 145 3.62 0.85 22.48
CA LYS A 145 4.34 2.14 22.56
C LYS A 145 5.56 2.22 21.62
N GLU A 146 5.53 1.46 20.53
CA GLU A 146 6.57 1.43 19.53
C GLU A 146 6.21 2.31 18.33
N THR A 147 7.21 2.91 17.71
CA THR A 147 7.07 3.54 16.40
C THR A 147 7.67 2.65 15.34
N ILE A 148 6.84 2.23 14.40
CA ILE A 148 7.24 1.41 13.26
C ILE A 148 7.64 2.34 12.13
N ARG A 149 8.86 2.16 11.61
CA ARG A 149 9.41 2.92 10.48
C ARG A 149 9.78 1.97 9.36
N ALA A 150 9.57 2.41 8.13
CA ALA A 150 9.99 1.63 6.96
C ALA A 150 11.51 1.46 6.96
N ALA A 151 11.98 0.21 6.95
CA ALA A 151 13.40 -0.12 6.80
C ALA A 151 13.92 0.34 5.44
N MET A 152 13.12 0.09 4.39
CA MET A 152 13.32 0.59 3.02
C MET A 152 12.02 1.22 2.56
N ARG A 153 12.08 2.46 2.04
CA ARG A 153 10.86 3.16 1.57
C ARG A 153 10.20 2.38 0.43
N PRO A 154 8.97 1.86 0.62
CA PRO A 154 8.26 1.13 -0.42
C PRO A 154 8.02 1.97 -1.69
N VAL A 155 7.98 1.30 -2.84
CA VAL A 155 7.37 1.85 -4.04
C VAL A 155 5.86 1.66 -3.90
N VAL A 156 5.10 2.73 -3.82
CA VAL A 156 3.65 2.68 -3.61
C VAL A 156 2.94 2.85 -4.96
N VAL A 157 2.18 1.83 -5.34
CA VAL A 157 1.31 1.84 -6.52
C VAL A 157 -0.13 1.77 -6.03
N ILE A 158 -0.96 2.69 -6.50
CA ILE A 158 -2.35 2.82 -6.12
C ILE A 158 -3.21 2.71 -7.37
N THR A 159 -4.26 1.91 -7.34
CA THR A 159 -5.20 1.80 -8.45
C THR A 159 -6.57 2.38 -8.11
N SER A 160 -7.25 2.90 -9.11
CA SER A 160 -8.62 3.41 -9.00
C SER A 160 -9.38 3.12 -10.29
N ASN A 161 -10.64 2.68 -10.15
CA ASN A 161 -11.56 2.45 -11.26
C ASN A 161 -12.38 3.69 -11.63
N ASN A 162 -12.08 4.86 -11.05
CA ASN A 162 -12.84 6.09 -11.25
C ASN A 162 -14.31 6.04 -10.74
N GLU A 163 -14.62 5.15 -9.83
CA GLU A 163 -15.97 5.06 -9.25
C GLU A 163 -16.29 6.26 -8.35
N LYS A 164 -15.25 6.80 -7.68
CA LYS A 164 -15.34 7.98 -6.82
C LYS A 164 -14.17 8.91 -7.07
N GLU A 165 -14.39 10.21 -6.88
CA GLU A 165 -13.31 11.19 -6.89
C GLU A 165 -12.43 11.03 -5.64
N LEU A 166 -11.11 11.15 -5.83
CA LEU A 166 -10.15 11.16 -4.75
C LEU A 166 -9.90 12.59 -4.26
N PRO A 167 -9.63 12.79 -2.96
CA PRO A 167 -9.38 14.12 -2.40
C PRO A 167 -8.16 14.79 -3.06
N ASP A 168 -8.26 16.12 -3.28
CA ASP A 168 -7.18 16.92 -3.88
C ASP A 168 -5.86 16.80 -3.12
N ALA A 169 -5.91 16.79 -1.80
CA ALA A 169 -4.71 16.65 -0.97
C ALA A 169 -3.97 15.32 -1.25
N PHE A 170 -4.71 14.25 -1.51
CA PHE A 170 -4.16 12.96 -1.90
C PHE A 170 -3.59 12.99 -3.32
N LEU A 171 -4.34 13.53 -4.29
CA LEU A 171 -3.94 13.63 -5.69
C LEU A 171 -2.63 14.42 -5.88
N ARG A 172 -2.43 15.50 -5.12
CA ARG A 172 -1.22 16.33 -5.19
C ARG A 172 0.06 15.60 -4.77
N ARG A 173 -0.08 14.52 -4.02
CA ARG A 173 1.06 13.70 -3.55
C ARG A 173 1.45 12.61 -4.51
N CYS A 174 0.61 12.30 -5.48
CA CYS A 174 0.78 11.19 -6.40
C CYS A 174 1.30 11.66 -7.75
N PHE A 175 2.14 10.84 -8.38
CA PHE A 175 2.24 10.83 -9.84
C PHE A 175 1.02 10.11 -10.38
N PHE A 176 0.55 10.55 -11.53
CA PHE A 176 -0.71 10.10 -12.11
C PHE A 176 -0.50 9.51 -13.50
N HIS A 177 -1.14 8.39 -13.77
CA HIS A 177 -1.26 7.84 -15.11
C HIS A 177 -2.67 7.28 -15.34
N TYR A 178 -3.22 7.57 -16.51
CA TYR A 178 -4.53 7.04 -16.92
C TYR A 178 -4.35 5.99 -18.02
N ILE A 179 -4.82 4.77 -17.75
CA ILE A 179 -4.83 3.70 -18.75
C ILE A 179 -6.17 3.74 -19.49
N LYS A 180 -6.07 4.02 -20.79
CA LYS A 180 -7.23 3.94 -21.70
C LYS A 180 -7.40 2.52 -22.20
N PHE A 181 -8.62 2.13 -22.47
CA PHE A 181 -8.89 0.91 -23.23
C PHE A 181 -8.23 1.04 -24.61
N PRO A 182 -7.62 -0.03 -25.12
CA PRO A 182 -7.04 -0.05 -26.46
C PRO A 182 -8.12 0.09 -27.55
#